data_e82dfacbb036c421bfd85a2a59b6c8ac
#
_entry.id   e82dfacbb036c421bfd85a2a59b6c8ac
#
_cell.length_a   1.000
_cell.length_b   1.000
_cell.length_c   1.000
_cell.angle_alpha   90.00
_cell.angle_beta   90.00
_cell.angle_gamma   90.00
#
_symmetry.space_group_name_H-M   'P 1'
#
loop_
_entity.id
_entity.type
_entity.pdbx_description
1 polymer ?
#
loop_
_entity_poly.entity_id
_entity_poly.type
_entity_poly.pdbx_seq_one_letter_code
_entity_poly.pdbx_strand_id
1 'polypeptide(L)'
;SSLQRIRIEGTFLDETELFNLRRSLETIRHIVGFFINEEESPYPHLQALAGNVVVFPQLLSRIDQIIDKFGHVKDNASTELSQIRRELNRTLSSISRSLNMILRNAQSEGIVDKEVSPTLREGRLVIPVIPAYKRRIKGIVHDESASGKTVYIEPAEVVEANNRIRELE
;
A
#
# COMPACT_ATOMS: atom_id res chain seq x y z
N SER A 1 -2.31 17.16 -21.14
CA SER A 1 -2.88 15.88 -20.65
C SER A 1 -1.77 14.98 -20.14
N SER A 2 -2.10 14.00 -19.30
CA SER A 2 -1.15 13.00 -18.77
C SER A 2 -0.44 12.24 -19.89
N LEU A 3 -1.15 11.93 -20.98
CA LEU A 3 -0.57 11.27 -22.17
C LEU A 3 0.48 12.13 -22.91
N GLN A 4 0.37 13.46 -22.84
CA GLN A 4 1.42 14.32 -23.41
C GLN A 4 2.65 14.35 -22.50
N ARG A 5 2.46 14.33 -21.20
CA ARG A 5 3.54 14.33 -20.20
C ARG A 5 4.41 13.09 -20.31
N ILE A 6 3.83 11.89 -20.46
CA ILE A 6 4.59 10.63 -20.53
C ILE A 6 5.41 10.44 -21.81
N ARG A 7 5.35 11.39 -22.77
CA ARG A 7 6.28 11.42 -23.91
C ARG A 7 7.69 11.89 -23.51
N ILE A 8 7.80 12.51 -22.34
CA ILE A 8 9.08 12.99 -21.82
C ILE A 8 9.72 11.83 -21.04
N GLU A 9 10.94 11.48 -21.41
CA GLU A 9 11.70 10.42 -20.73
C GLU A 9 11.81 10.69 -19.21
N GLY A 10 11.67 9.65 -18.42
CA GLY A 10 11.70 9.75 -16.96
C GLY A 10 10.36 10.13 -16.32
N THR A 11 9.31 10.39 -17.09
CA THR A 11 7.97 10.62 -16.55
C THR A 11 7.12 9.36 -16.59
N PHE A 12 6.14 9.27 -15.68
CA PHE A 12 5.24 8.12 -15.55
C PHE A 12 3.82 8.56 -15.21
N LEU A 13 2.88 7.65 -15.36
CA LEU A 13 1.50 7.81 -14.86
C LEU A 13 1.44 7.34 -13.41
N ASP A 14 0.76 8.10 -12.56
CA ASP A 14 0.40 7.61 -11.22
C ASP A 14 -0.74 6.57 -11.29
N GLU A 15 -1.09 5.98 -10.14
CA GLU A 15 -2.15 4.95 -10.05
C GLU A 15 -3.49 5.46 -10.58
N THR A 16 -3.87 6.69 -10.23
CA THR A 16 -5.13 7.30 -10.66
C THR A 16 -5.16 7.57 -12.15
N GLU A 17 -4.07 8.09 -12.70
CA GLU A 17 -3.93 8.36 -14.13
C GLU A 17 -3.95 7.06 -14.94
N LEU A 18 -3.27 6.02 -14.47
CA LEU A 18 -3.25 4.70 -15.09
C LEU A 18 -4.64 4.05 -15.06
N PHE A 19 -5.34 4.16 -13.96
CA PHE A 19 -6.72 3.66 -13.82
C PHE A 19 -7.70 4.40 -14.74
N ASN A 20 -7.58 5.72 -14.84
CA ASN A 20 -8.39 6.51 -15.77
C ASN A 20 -8.11 6.17 -17.22
N LEU A 21 -6.84 5.93 -17.59
CA LEU A 21 -6.47 5.45 -18.92
C LEU A 21 -7.10 4.09 -19.20
N ARG A 22 -7.01 3.13 -18.28
CA ARG A 22 -7.65 1.82 -18.38
C ARG A 22 -9.15 1.95 -18.66
N ARG A 23 -9.86 2.74 -17.84
CA ARG A 23 -11.30 2.96 -18.01
C ARG A 23 -11.65 3.55 -19.38
N SER A 24 -10.88 4.53 -19.83
CA SER A 24 -11.08 5.17 -21.13
C SER A 24 -10.90 4.17 -22.28
N LEU A 25 -9.82 3.37 -22.24
CA LEU A 25 -9.55 2.34 -23.25
C LEU A 25 -10.64 1.25 -23.25
N GLU A 26 -11.09 0.83 -22.09
CA GLU A 26 -12.18 -0.15 -21.96
C GLU A 26 -13.50 0.38 -22.50
N THR A 27 -13.85 1.64 -22.19
CA THR A 27 -15.05 2.30 -22.72
C THR A 27 -15.00 2.38 -24.24
N ILE A 28 -13.86 2.81 -24.80
CA ILE A 28 -13.68 2.87 -26.27
C ILE A 28 -13.85 1.48 -26.89
N ARG A 29 -13.23 0.45 -26.30
CA ARG A 29 -13.37 -0.94 -26.75
C ARG A 29 -14.82 -1.40 -26.77
N HIS A 30 -15.58 -1.11 -25.72
CA HIS A 30 -16.99 -1.47 -25.63
C HIS A 30 -17.83 -0.75 -26.67
N ILE A 31 -17.64 0.56 -26.86
CA ILE A 31 -18.35 1.35 -27.86
C ILE A 31 -18.07 0.81 -29.26
N VAL A 32 -16.80 0.60 -29.58
CA VAL A 32 -16.39 0.05 -30.88
C VAL A 32 -16.99 -1.34 -31.09
N GLY A 33 -16.89 -2.22 -30.07
CA GLY A 33 -17.45 -3.58 -30.14
C GLY A 33 -18.97 -3.59 -30.34
N PHE A 34 -19.69 -2.66 -29.70
CA PHE A 34 -21.13 -2.55 -29.85
C PHE A 34 -21.53 -2.26 -31.32
N PHE A 35 -20.85 -1.33 -31.98
CA PHE A 35 -21.20 -0.99 -33.36
C PHE A 35 -20.68 -1.98 -34.40
N ILE A 36 -19.56 -2.65 -34.18
CA ILE A 36 -18.95 -3.57 -35.15
C ILE A 36 -19.62 -4.96 -35.17
N ASN A 37 -20.08 -5.44 -33.99
CA ASN A 37 -20.61 -6.80 -33.85
C ASN A 37 -22.07 -6.96 -34.35
N GLU A 38 -22.75 -5.90 -34.78
CA GLU A 38 -24.10 -5.94 -35.30
C GLU A 38 -24.07 -6.12 -36.85
N GLU A 39 -24.56 -7.26 -37.37
CA GLU A 39 -24.61 -7.56 -38.80
C GLU A 39 -25.52 -6.60 -39.57
N GLU A 40 -26.64 -6.16 -38.94
CA GLU A 40 -27.56 -5.13 -39.49
C GLU A 40 -27.65 -3.97 -38.47
N SER A 41 -26.64 -3.13 -38.44
CA SER A 41 -26.65 -1.99 -37.56
C SER A 41 -27.68 -0.95 -38.00
N PRO A 42 -28.60 -0.52 -37.08
CA PRO A 42 -29.51 0.59 -37.37
C PRO A 42 -28.77 1.94 -37.51
N TYR A 43 -27.46 1.95 -37.30
CA TYR A 43 -26.60 3.13 -37.33
C TYR A 43 -25.39 2.97 -38.24
N PRO A 44 -25.55 2.81 -39.57
CA PRO A 44 -24.46 2.49 -40.50
C PRO A 44 -23.32 3.54 -40.51
N HIS A 45 -23.64 4.81 -40.33
CA HIS A 45 -22.63 5.88 -40.24
C HIS A 45 -21.78 5.78 -38.97
N LEU A 46 -22.39 5.43 -37.85
CA LEU A 46 -21.63 5.23 -36.57
C LEU A 46 -20.78 3.97 -36.65
N GLN A 47 -21.29 2.91 -37.30
CA GLN A 47 -20.52 1.69 -37.57
C GLN A 47 -19.28 1.98 -38.40
N ALA A 48 -19.41 2.77 -39.49
CA ALA A 48 -18.30 3.18 -40.32
C ALA A 48 -17.27 4.02 -39.54
N LEU A 49 -17.73 4.92 -38.67
CA LEU A 49 -16.83 5.69 -37.76
C LEU A 49 -16.12 4.78 -36.77
N ALA A 50 -16.83 3.86 -36.13
CA ALA A 50 -16.27 2.91 -35.16
C ALA A 50 -15.20 2.01 -35.81
N GLY A 51 -15.39 1.59 -37.06
CA GLY A 51 -14.42 0.79 -37.83
C GLY A 51 -13.06 1.48 -38.04
N ASN A 52 -13.01 2.80 -37.94
CA ASN A 52 -11.77 3.56 -38.05
C ASN A 52 -11.07 3.79 -36.68
N VAL A 53 -11.69 3.36 -35.58
CA VAL A 53 -11.12 3.54 -34.24
C VAL A 53 -10.17 2.39 -33.88
N VAL A 54 -8.93 2.72 -33.60
CA VAL A 54 -7.94 1.73 -33.12
C VAL A 54 -8.16 1.44 -31.66
N VAL A 55 -8.36 0.17 -31.33
CA VAL A 55 -8.42 -0.34 -29.95
C VAL A 55 -7.11 -1.02 -29.57
N PHE A 56 -6.76 -0.98 -28.28
CA PHE A 56 -5.49 -1.47 -27.74
C PHE A 56 -5.69 -2.59 -26.70
N PRO A 57 -6.18 -3.79 -27.09
CA PRO A 57 -6.48 -4.86 -26.13
C PRO A 57 -5.24 -5.36 -25.38
N GLN A 58 -4.07 -5.36 -26.03
CA GLN A 58 -2.82 -5.76 -25.40
C GLN A 58 -2.40 -4.76 -24.30
N LEU A 59 -2.57 -3.45 -24.53
CA LEU A 59 -2.29 -2.43 -23.52
C LEU A 59 -3.23 -2.57 -22.32
N LEU A 60 -4.52 -2.78 -22.54
CA LEU A 60 -5.50 -3.09 -21.50
C LEU A 60 -5.06 -4.29 -20.67
N SER A 61 -4.71 -5.40 -21.33
CA SER A 61 -4.25 -6.61 -20.64
C SER A 61 -2.99 -6.35 -19.78
N ARG A 62 -2.06 -5.54 -20.29
CA ARG A 62 -0.85 -5.17 -19.53
C ARG A 62 -1.19 -4.31 -18.32
N ILE A 63 -2.10 -3.34 -18.46
CA ILE A 63 -2.56 -2.52 -17.32
C ILE A 63 -3.27 -3.40 -16.29
N ASP A 64 -4.12 -4.33 -16.73
CA ASP A 64 -4.84 -5.28 -15.86
C ASP A 64 -3.91 -6.24 -15.08
N GLN A 65 -2.69 -6.46 -15.54
CA GLN A 65 -1.66 -7.20 -14.78
C GLN A 65 -1.10 -6.37 -13.63
N ILE A 66 -1.08 -5.04 -13.74
CA ILE A 66 -0.46 -4.12 -12.80
C ILE A 66 -1.44 -3.64 -11.74
N ILE A 67 -2.64 -3.20 -12.15
CA ILE A 67 -3.66 -2.65 -11.25
C ILE A 67 -4.87 -3.57 -11.12
N ASP A 68 -5.56 -3.45 -9.98
CA ASP A 68 -6.82 -4.13 -9.72
C ASP A 68 -8.03 -3.33 -10.23
N LYS A 69 -9.23 -3.87 -10.02
CA LYS A 69 -10.50 -3.23 -10.39
C LYS A 69 -10.81 -1.92 -9.66
N PHE A 70 -10.10 -1.62 -8.60
CA PHE A 70 -10.22 -0.38 -7.81
C PHE A 70 -9.14 0.64 -8.16
N GLY A 71 -8.15 0.27 -8.97
CA GLY A 71 -7.03 1.13 -9.37
C GLY A 71 -5.79 1.01 -8.49
N HIS A 72 -5.75 0.07 -7.53
CA HIS A 72 -4.56 -0.15 -6.70
C HIS A 72 -3.56 -1.08 -7.38
N VAL A 73 -2.28 -0.82 -7.18
CA VAL A 73 -1.21 -1.70 -7.68
C VAL A 73 -1.28 -3.06 -6.98
N LYS A 74 -1.41 -4.12 -7.78
CA LYS A 74 -1.48 -5.50 -7.29
C LYS A 74 -0.19 -5.94 -6.61
N ASP A 75 -0.29 -6.79 -5.60
CA ASP A 75 0.88 -7.35 -4.91
C ASP A 75 1.82 -8.12 -5.83
N ASN A 76 1.30 -8.66 -6.90
CA ASN A 76 2.03 -9.42 -7.90
C ASN A 76 2.30 -8.65 -9.20
N ALA A 77 2.20 -7.32 -9.18
CA ALA A 77 2.48 -6.47 -10.34
C ALA A 77 3.93 -6.62 -10.84
N SER A 78 4.87 -6.90 -9.93
CA SER A 78 6.21 -7.39 -10.26
C SER A 78 6.68 -8.42 -9.24
N THR A 79 7.69 -9.21 -9.62
CA THR A 79 8.31 -10.20 -8.71
C THR A 79 8.95 -9.51 -7.51
N GLU A 80 9.63 -8.39 -7.74
CA GLU A 80 10.30 -7.61 -6.70
C GLU A 80 9.30 -7.02 -5.71
N LEU A 81 8.24 -6.36 -6.20
CA LEU A 81 7.18 -5.81 -5.35
C LEU A 81 6.54 -6.90 -4.49
N SER A 82 6.29 -8.07 -5.08
CA SER A 82 5.73 -9.22 -4.36
C SER A 82 6.66 -9.74 -3.26
N GLN A 83 7.97 -9.71 -3.48
CA GLN A 83 8.96 -10.08 -2.47
C GLN A 83 9.03 -9.04 -1.35
N ILE A 84 9.13 -7.75 -1.69
CA ILE A 84 9.17 -6.65 -0.73
C ILE A 84 7.91 -6.66 0.16
N ARG A 85 6.71 -6.73 -0.41
CA ARG A 85 5.46 -6.75 0.36
C ARG A 85 5.34 -7.99 1.26
N ARG A 86 5.82 -9.15 0.81
CA ARG A 86 5.88 -10.36 1.66
C ARG A 86 6.84 -10.21 2.80
N GLU A 87 8.02 -9.65 2.56
CA GLU A 87 9.02 -9.39 3.61
C GLU A 87 8.48 -8.37 4.62
N LEU A 88 7.91 -7.27 4.15
CA LEU A 88 7.27 -6.25 4.99
C LEU A 88 6.21 -6.88 5.93
N ASN A 89 5.29 -7.67 5.37
CA ASN A 89 4.26 -8.33 6.16
C ASN A 89 4.80 -9.34 7.18
N ARG A 90 5.86 -10.08 6.84
CA ARG A 90 6.54 -11.01 7.76
C ARG A 90 7.22 -10.25 8.90
N THR A 91 7.91 -9.16 8.57
CA THR A 91 8.61 -8.33 9.56
C THR A 91 7.62 -7.67 10.51
N LEU A 92 6.54 -7.06 10.01
CA LEU A 92 5.45 -6.50 10.81
C LEU A 92 4.83 -7.56 11.76
N SER A 93 4.56 -8.76 11.25
CA SER A 93 4.01 -9.86 12.04
C SER A 93 4.98 -10.34 13.13
N SER A 94 6.28 -10.33 12.85
CA SER A 94 7.32 -10.68 13.82
C SER A 94 7.41 -9.63 14.94
N ILE A 95 7.45 -8.35 14.58
CA ILE A 95 7.47 -7.25 15.55
C ILE A 95 6.24 -7.30 16.44
N SER A 96 5.05 -7.45 15.85
CA SER A 96 3.80 -7.51 16.61
C SER A 96 3.81 -8.63 17.65
N ARG A 97 4.35 -9.80 17.31
CA ARG A 97 4.48 -10.92 18.26
C ARG A 97 5.47 -10.61 19.38
N SER A 98 6.64 -10.06 19.05
CA SER A 98 7.66 -9.68 20.02
C SER A 98 7.15 -8.60 20.99
N LEU A 99 6.53 -7.55 20.44
CA LEU A 99 5.96 -6.47 21.24
C LEU A 99 4.84 -6.97 22.17
N ASN A 100 3.95 -7.83 21.68
CA ASN A 100 2.90 -8.41 22.51
C ASN A 100 3.45 -9.28 23.64
N MET A 101 4.54 -10.00 23.41
CA MET A 101 5.21 -10.78 24.45
C MET A 101 5.84 -9.87 25.50
N ILE A 102 6.58 -8.85 25.09
CA ILE A 102 7.19 -7.87 26.00
C ILE A 102 6.11 -7.14 26.80
N LEU A 103 5.03 -6.73 26.12
CA LEU A 103 3.91 -6.03 26.74
C LEU A 103 3.22 -6.88 27.79
N ARG A 104 2.93 -8.16 27.52
CA ARG A 104 2.32 -9.08 28.50
C ARG A 104 3.20 -9.26 29.74
N ASN A 105 4.51 -9.38 29.56
CA ASN A 105 5.44 -9.47 30.67
C ASN A 105 5.42 -8.16 31.51
N ALA A 106 5.48 -7.02 30.85
CA ALA A 106 5.42 -5.72 31.51
C ALA A 106 4.07 -5.47 32.23
N GLN A 107 2.97 -5.94 31.65
CA GLN A 107 1.64 -5.89 32.28
C GLN A 107 1.55 -6.78 33.52
N SER A 108 2.15 -7.98 33.48
CA SER A 108 2.19 -8.89 34.63
C SER A 108 3.02 -8.34 35.79
N GLU A 109 4.02 -7.50 35.50
CA GLU A 109 4.86 -6.81 36.50
C GLU A 109 4.28 -5.46 36.95
N GLY A 110 3.15 -5.03 36.40
CA GLY A 110 2.53 -3.73 36.70
C GLY A 110 3.28 -2.51 36.14
N ILE A 111 4.16 -2.71 35.16
CA ILE A 111 4.97 -1.67 34.51
C ILE A 111 4.14 -0.90 33.49
N VAL A 112 3.14 -1.56 32.90
CA VAL A 112 2.25 -1.04 31.86
C VAL A 112 0.81 -1.39 32.23
N ASP A 113 -0.13 -0.52 31.92
CA ASP A 113 -1.55 -0.77 32.13
C ASP A 113 -2.08 -1.95 31.30
N LYS A 114 -3.02 -2.70 31.84
CA LYS A 114 -3.55 -3.93 31.22
C LYS A 114 -4.28 -3.71 29.90
N GLU A 115 -4.82 -2.51 29.67
CA GLU A 115 -5.59 -2.17 28.46
C GLU A 115 -4.75 -1.57 27.33
N VAL A 116 -3.45 -1.45 27.54
CA VAL A 116 -2.54 -0.83 26.58
C VAL A 116 -2.10 -1.84 25.53
N SER A 117 -1.97 -1.36 24.28
CA SER A 117 -1.43 -2.12 23.15
C SER A 117 -0.29 -1.37 22.46
N PRO A 118 0.55 -2.07 21.70
CA PRO A 118 1.58 -1.42 20.88
C PRO A 118 0.96 -0.36 19.97
N THR A 119 1.67 0.74 19.76
CA THR A 119 1.22 1.86 18.95
C THR A 119 2.33 2.32 17.99
N LEU A 120 1.94 3.07 16.97
CA LEU A 120 2.88 3.65 16.00
C LEU A 120 3.27 5.06 16.47
N ARG A 121 4.59 5.34 16.54
CA ARG A 121 5.16 6.67 16.76
C ARG A 121 6.31 6.88 15.78
N GLU A 122 6.26 7.98 15.02
CA GLU A 122 7.30 8.33 14.03
C GLU A 122 7.64 7.16 13.07
N GLY A 123 6.63 6.39 12.65
CA GLY A 123 6.82 5.23 11.78
C GLY A 123 7.41 3.99 12.47
N ARG A 124 7.48 3.97 13.82
CA ARG A 124 8.00 2.84 14.59
C ARG A 124 6.94 2.25 15.51
N LEU A 125 6.92 0.94 15.61
CA LEU A 125 6.08 0.25 16.57
C LEU A 125 6.76 0.30 17.95
N VAL A 126 6.06 0.88 18.90
CA VAL A 126 6.53 1.15 20.27
C VAL A 126 5.51 0.66 21.30
N ILE A 127 5.93 0.54 22.55
CA ILE A 127 5.04 0.27 23.68
C ILE A 127 4.95 1.51 24.58
N PRO A 128 3.73 1.88 25.03
CA PRO A 128 3.54 2.93 26.01
C PRO A 128 3.84 2.39 27.42
N VAL A 129 4.66 3.12 28.17
CA VAL A 129 5.18 2.73 29.48
C VAL A 129 4.96 3.87 30.47
N ILE A 130 4.67 3.55 31.73
CA ILE A 130 4.61 4.53 32.83
C ILE A 130 6.04 5.09 33.05
N PRO A 131 6.26 6.42 33.08
CA PRO A 131 7.60 7.02 33.15
C PRO A 131 8.48 6.52 34.29
N ALA A 132 7.89 6.20 35.44
CA ALA A 132 8.60 5.65 36.60
C ALA A 132 9.31 4.31 36.30
N TYR A 133 8.81 3.58 35.32
CA TYR A 133 9.32 2.25 34.93
C TYR A 133 10.11 2.23 33.61
N LYS A 134 10.38 3.40 33.02
CA LYS A 134 11.06 3.48 31.71
C LYS A 134 12.40 2.75 31.64
N ARG A 135 13.12 2.60 32.75
CA ARG A 135 14.39 1.88 32.85
C ARG A 135 14.25 0.36 32.93
N ARG A 136 13.04 -0.15 33.17
CA ARG A 136 12.76 -1.60 33.26
C ARG A 136 12.66 -2.26 31.89
N ILE A 137 12.34 -1.48 30.86
CA ILE A 137 12.31 -1.95 29.48
C ILE A 137 13.54 -1.39 28.77
N LYS A 138 14.42 -2.30 28.31
CA LYS A 138 15.58 -1.92 27.51
C LYS A 138 15.10 -1.48 26.11
N GLY A 139 15.49 -0.29 25.71
CA GLY A 139 15.08 0.23 24.40
C GLY A 139 15.34 1.72 24.24
N ILE A 140 14.78 2.29 23.18
CA ILE A 140 14.89 3.70 22.81
C ILE A 140 13.57 4.40 23.15
N VAL A 141 13.62 5.52 23.85
CA VAL A 141 12.48 6.40 24.06
C VAL A 141 12.33 7.29 22.82
N HIS A 142 11.21 7.20 22.12
CA HIS A 142 10.93 7.99 20.92
C HIS A 142 10.06 9.20 21.21
N ASP A 143 9.14 9.08 22.16
CA ASP A 143 8.15 10.13 22.40
C ASP A 143 7.67 10.11 23.85
N GLU A 144 7.03 11.19 24.28
CA GLU A 144 6.37 11.32 25.58
C GLU A 144 4.98 11.93 25.37
N SER A 145 3.99 11.46 26.11
CA SER A 145 2.65 12.05 26.04
C SER A 145 2.66 13.50 26.53
N ALA A 146 1.81 14.36 25.96
CA ALA A 146 1.69 15.77 26.34
C ALA A 146 1.46 15.99 27.84
N SER A 147 0.86 15.01 28.54
CA SER A 147 0.63 15.04 29.98
C SER A 147 1.81 14.52 30.80
N GLY A 148 2.89 14.03 30.17
CA GLY A 148 4.02 13.40 30.85
C GLY A 148 3.71 12.07 31.53
N LYS A 149 2.52 11.50 31.33
CA LYS A 149 2.08 10.27 32.00
C LYS A 149 2.50 8.98 31.30
N THR A 150 3.01 9.09 30.06
CA THR A 150 3.37 7.93 29.26
C THR A 150 4.62 8.26 28.45
N VAL A 151 5.57 7.36 28.43
CA VAL A 151 6.71 7.36 27.51
C VAL A 151 6.55 6.23 26.51
N TYR A 152 6.91 6.48 25.26
CA TYR A 152 6.82 5.51 24.17
C TYR A 152 8.20 4.93 23.90
N ILE A 153 8.35 3.64 24.22
CA ILE A 153 9.63 2.94 24.13
C ILE A 153 9.60 1.94 22.97
N GLU A 154 10.60 2.02 22.10
CA GLU A 154 10.95 0.96 21.16
C GLU A 154 11.85 -0.03 21.88
N PRO A 155 11.39 -1.25 22.17
CA PRO A 155 12.23 -2.26 22.81
C PRO A 155 13.43 -2.63 21.93
N ALA A 156 14.56 -2.87 22.56
CA ALA A 156 15.82 -3.18 21.86
C ALA A 156 15.67 -4.37 20.90
N GLU A 157 14.84 -5.34 21.24
CA GLU A 157 14.57 -6.55 20.50
C GLU A 157 13.88 -6.31 19.14
N VAL A 158 13.27 -5.13 18.94
CA VAL A 158 12.53 -4.82 17.69
C VAL A 158 13.15 -3.67 16.88
N VAL A 159 14.22 -3.06 17.37
CA VAL A 159 14.88 -1.91 16.71
C VAL A 159 15.33 -2.26 15.27
N GLU A 160 16.01 -3.39 15.11
CA GLU A 160 16.49 -3.81 13.79
C GLU A 160 15.33 -4.10 12.83
N ALA A 161 14.29 -4.75 13.32
CA ALA A 161 13.11 -5.05 12.52
C ALA A 161 12.31 -3.78 12.14
N ASN A 162 12.20 -2.81 13.04
CA ASN A 162 11.62 -1.50 12.73
C ASN A 162 12.46 -0.73 11.69
N ASN A 163 13.80 -0.80 11.74
CA ASN A 163 14.66 -0.23 10.71
C ASN A 163 14.40 -0.92 9.36
N ARG A 164 14.27 -2.25 9.37
CA ARG A 164 14.01 -3.01 8.14
C ARG A 164 12.67 -2.64 7.50
N ILE A 165 11.63 -2.38 8.28
CA ILE A 165 10.35 -1.86 7.73
C ILE A 165 10.57 -0.57 6.97
N ARG A 166 11.29 0.40 7.55
CA ARG A 166 11.55 1.69 6.91
C ARG A 166 12.39 1.61 5.63
N GLU A 167 13.23 0.58 5.51
CA GLU A 167 13.97 0.32 4.27
C GLU A 167 13.08 -0.29 3.17
N LEU A 168 12.01 -0.99 3.55
CA LEU A 168 11.08 -1.66 2.63
C LEU A 168 9.92 -0.75 2.18
N GLU A 169 9.65 0.35 2.88
CA GLU A 169 8.66 1.37 2.53
C GLU A 169 9.23 2.38 1.52
#